data_599dff29ad8252d0c783a69a52ceeb75
#
_entry.id   599dff29ad8252d0c783a69a52ceeb75
#
_cell.length_a   1.000
_cell.length_b   1.000
_cell.length_c   1.000
_cell.angle_alpha   90.00
_cell.angle_beta   90.00
_cell.angle_gamma   90.00
#
_symmetry.space_group_name_H-M   'P 1'
#
loop_
_entity.id
_entity.type
_entity.pdbx_description
1 polymer ?
#
loop_
_entity_poly.entity_id
_entity_poly.type
_entity_poly.pdbx_seq_one_letter_code
_entity_poly.pdbx_strand_id
1 'polypeptide(L)'
;MIKFGTGGWRAIIADEFTKENIRLLTAGLCGLMIEEGHAGKEICVGYDRRFLSKESAHWAAEVLVGYGFRVYMINRSSPTPLMMFVVKTHNMPYGMAVTASHNPAIYNGIKVFTAGGRDADKTVTNKIEEHTARLTPEAVKSVDYDTALAEGKIREKNPSNDYIDSILAAIDVEAIKKAQLRIALDPMYGVSQTCLSMILMTCRCDLEIIHERHDTLFGGKLPAPNEETMGPLSALVLDRYRCDLGIATDGDADRLGVIDDEGHFVHPNKLLVLLYYYLVKYRGWTGPCVRNNSTTHLLDRVAEGLGQKCYEVPVGFKWVSCLLYTSPSPRD
;
A
#
# COMPACT_ATOMS: atom_id res chain seq x y z
N MET A 1 -22.69 10.87 1.29
CA MET A 1 -22.84 9.73 0.31
C MET A 1 -21.46 9.16 0.06
N ILE A 2 -21.25 7.86 0.28
CA ILE A 2 -19.94 7.19 0.10
C ILE A 2 -19.56 7.23 -1.38
N LYS A 3 -18.39 7.81 -1.68
CA LYS A 3 -17.83 7.93 -3.04
C LYS A 3 -16.35 7.58 -3.04
N PHE A 4 -15.95 6.66 -3.91
CA PHE A 4 -14.56 6.28 -4.07
C PHE A 4 -13.80 7.27 -4.94
N GLY A 5 -12.68 7.76 -4.42
CA GLY A 5 -11.69 8.49 -5.18
C GLY A 5 -10.73 7.58 -5.96
N THR A 6 -9.62 8.13 -6.45
CA THR A 6 -8.60 7.36 -7.21
C THR A 6 -7.87 6.32 -6.35
N GLY A 7 -7.76 6.55 -5.05
CA GLY A 7 -7.01 5.68 -4.12
C GLY A 7 -7.84 5.18 -2.94
N GLY A 8 -9.12 4.89 -3.14
CA GLY A 8 -10.04 4.42 -2.10
C GLY A 8 -11.09 5.47 -1.70
N TRP A 9 -11.96 5.10 -0.77
CA TRP A 9 -12.84 6.05 -0.08
C TRP A 9 -12.06 6.71 1.05
N ARG A 10 -12.09 8.04 1.14
CA ARG A 10 -11.43 8.83 2.19
C ARG A 10 -12.37 9.88 2.71
N ALA A 11 -12.42 10.04 4.03
CA ALA A 11 -13.32 10.96 4.70
C ALA A 11 -12.73 11.49 6.00
N ILE A 12 -13.27 12.60 6.49
CA ILE A 12 -12.90 13.20 7.78
C ILE A 12 -13.45 12.33 8.91
N ILE A 13 -12.59 12.02 9.88
CA ILE A 13 -12.95 11.23 11.06
C ILE A 13 -14.02 11.97 11.86
N ALA A 14 -15.06 11.23 12.27
CA ALA A 14 -16.25 11.70 12.99
C ALA A 14 -17.21 12.60 12.17
N ASP A 15 -16.91 12.88 10.91
CA ASP A 15 -17.86 13.51 9.98
C ASP A 15 -18.45 12.42 9.05
N GLU A 16 -17.76 12.07 7.97
CA GLU A 16 -18.21 10.97 7.10
C GLU A 16 -17.50 9.64 7.41
N PHE A 17 -16.27 9.65 7.95
CA PHE A 17 -15.60 8.44 8.41
C PHE A 17 -16.13 8.03 9.78
N THR A 18 -17.26 7.35 9.78
CA THR A 18 -17.99 6.88 10.97
C THR A 18 -18.14 5.36 10.95
N LYS A 19 -18.37 4.75 12.11
CA LYS A 19 -18.67 3.31 12.24
C LYS A 19 -19.81 2.90 11.31
N GLU A 20 -20.85 3.71 11.21
CA GLU A 20 -22.01 3.46 10.37
C GLU A 20 -21.65 3.40 8.89
N ASN A 21 -20.92 4.41 8.37
CA ASN A 21 -20.52 4.46 6.97
C ASN A 21 -19.51 3.35 6.62
N ILE A 22 -18.59 2.99 7.53
CA ILE A 22 -17.67 1.87 7.35
C ILE A 22 -18.45 0.56 7.21
N ARG A 23 -19.46 0.34 8.05
CA ARG A 23 -20.30 -0.86 8.01
C ARG A 23 -21.15 -0.91 6.74
N LEU A 24 -21.74 0.21 6.32
CA LEU A 24 -22.49 0.34 5.06
C LEU A 24 -21.61 0.03 3.85
N LEU A 25 -20.42 0.64 3.77
CA LEU A 25 -19.48 0.39 2.68
C LEU A 25 -19.07 -1.10 2.63
N THR A 26 -18.77 -1.68 3.79
CA THR A 26 -18.38 -3.09 3.88
C THR A 26 -19.54 -4.02 3.48
N ALA A 27 -20.77 -3.70 3.87
CA ALA A 27 -21.95 -4.44 3.45
C ALA A 27 -22.19 -4.32 1.92
N GLY A 28 -21.92 -3.15 1.33
CA GLY A 28 -21.93 -2.95 -0.12
C GLY A 28 -20.92 -3.85 -0.84
N LEU A 29 -19.69 -3.95 -0.31
CA LEU A 29 -18.68 -4.88 -0.81
C LEU A 29 -19.15 -6.34 -0.66
N CYS A 30 -19.76 -6.72 0.46
CA CYS A 30 -20.35 -8.04 0.64
C CYS A 30 -21.40 -8.36 -0.42
N GLY A 31 -22.28 -7.39 -0.73
CA GLY A 31 -23.30 -7.53 -1.77
C GLY A 31 -22.68 -7.83 -3.14
N LEU A 32 -21.65 -7.07 -3.53
CA LEU A 32 -20.90 -7.32 -4.76
C LEU A 32 -20.25 -8.71 -4.77
N MET A 33 -19.57 -9.09 -3.70
CA MET A 33 -18.90 -10.39 -3.61
C MET A 33 -19.87 -11.57 -3.69
N ILE A 34 -21.09 -11.42 -3.15
CA ILE A 34 -22.14 -12.44 -3.26
C ILE A 34 -22.65 -12.53 -4.71
N GLU A 35 -22.86 -11.39 -5.37
CA GLU A 35 -23.26 -11.32 -6.79
C GLU A 35 -22.23 -12.01 -7.70
N GLU A 36 -20.94 -11.86 -7.39
CA GLU A 36 -19.83 -12.48 -8.13
C GLU A 36 -19.57 -13.96 -7.76
N GLY A 37 -20.38 -14.55 -6.87
CA GLY A 37 -20.26 -15.97 -6.48
C GLY A 37 -19.16 -16.26 -5.47
N HIS A 38 -18.69 -15.26 -4.73
CA HIS A 38 -17.63 -15.41 -3.73
C HIS A 38 -18.16 -15.67 -2.30
N ALA A 39 -19.44 -16.04 -2.14
CA ALA A 39 -20.01 -16.35 -0.83
C ALA A 39 -19.16 -17.38 -0.05
N GLY A 40 -18.94 -17.13 1.25
CA GLY A 40 -18.16 -17.99 2.14
C GLY A 40 -16.64 -17.95 1.95
N LYS A 41 -16.12 -17.17 1.00
CA LYS A 41 -14.67 -17.01 0.79
C LYS A 41 -14.02 -16.24 1.94
N GLU A 42 -12.70 -16.32 2.02
CA GLU A 42 -11.90 -15.56 2.97
C GLU A 42 -11.44 -14.24 2.37
N ILE A 43 -11.47 -13.18 3.17
CA ILE A 43 -11.15 -11.80 2.80
C ILE A 43 -10.05 -11.29 3.72
N CYS A 44 -8.99 -10.68 3.15
CA CYS A 44 -7.95 -10.02 3.92
C CYS A 44 -8.45 -8.67 4.43
N VAL A 45 -8.24 -8.38 5.71
CA VAL A 45 -8.48 -7.07 6.31
C VAL A 45 -7.22 -6.63 7.07
N GLY A 46 -6.77 -5.41 6.81
CA GLY A 46 -5.64 -4.82 7.50
C GLY A 46 -5.83 -3.32 7.71
N TYR A 47 -4.87 -2.69 8.38
CA TYR A 47 -4.98 -1.29 8.78
C TYR A 47 -3.60 -0.63 8.95
N ASP A 48 -3.56 0.70 8.84
CA ASP A 48 -2.38 1.52 9.10
C ASP A 48 -2.31 2.04 10.55
N ARG A 49 -1.46 3.05 10.80
CA ARG A 49 -1.26 3.66 12.14
C ARG A 49 -2.18 4.85 12.43
N ARG A 50 -3.16 5.16 11.58
CA ARG A 50 -4.08 6.28 11.81
C ARG A 50 -5.00 6.02 13.00
N PHE A 51 -5.49 7.11 13.56
CA PHE A 51 -6.51 7.05 14.61
C PHE A 51 -7.74 6.26 14.12
N LEU A 52 -8.27 5.38 14.96
CA LEU A 52 -9.39 4.47 14.67
C LEU A 52 -9.17 3.45 13.54
N SER A 53 -7.96 3.30 12.97
CA SER A 53 -7.76 2.33 11.89
C SER A 53 -8.00 0.90 12.33
N LYS A 54 -7.51 0.51 13.52
CA LYS A 54 -7.72 -0.84 14.08
C LYS A 54 -9.19 -1.11 14.35
N GLU A 55 -9.86 -0.22 15.05
CA GLU A 55 -11.28 -0.33 15.39
C GLU A 55 -12.15 -0.43 14.12
N SER A 56 -11.82 0.38 13.11
CA SER A 56 -12.52 0.37 11.82
C SER A 56 -12.33 -0.95 11.06
N ALA A 57 -11.13 -1.54 11.14
CA ALA A 57 -10.87 -2.86 10.57
C ALA A 57 -11.69 -3.95 11.30
N HIS A 58 -11.84 -3.85 12.63
CA HIS A 58 -12.71 -4.75 13.40
C HIS A 58 -14.17 -4.58 12.98
N TRP A 59 -14.69 -3.35 12.86
CA TRP A 59 -16.07 -3.11 12.40
C TRP A 59 -16.33 -3.65 10.99
N ALA A 60 -15.36 -3.56 10.09
CA ALA A 60 -15.46 -4.17 8.77
C ALA A 60 -15.49 -5.70 8.87
N ALA A 61 -14.63 -6.31 9.70
CA ALA A 61 -14.60 -7.75 9.91
C ALA A 61 -15.91 -8.30 10.49
N GLU A 62 -16.53 -7.57 11.46
CA GLU A 62 -17.84 -7.90 12.01
C GLU A 62 -18.92 -8.02 10.92
N VAL A 63 -18.91 -7.08 9.97
CA VAL A 63 -19.86 -7.08 8.85
C VAL A 63 -19.56 -8.22 7.88
N LEU A 64 -18.30 -8.40 7.47
CA LEU A 64 -17.91 -9.51 6.60
C LEU A 64 -18.40 -10.86 7.14
N VAL A 65 -18.18 -11.11 8.45
CA VAL A 65 -18.67 -12.34 9.11
C VAL A 65 -20.19 -12.38 9.15
N GLY A 66 -20.86 -11.26 9.41
CA GLY A 66 -22.32 -11.14 9.39
C GLY A 66 -22.97 -11.51 8.04
N TYR A 67 -22.23 -11.34 6.94
CA TYR A 67 -22.63 -11.75 5.59
C TYR A 67 -22.08 -13.15 5.21
N GLY A 68 -21.46 -13.88 6.14
CA GLY A 68 -21.05 -15.26 5.94
C GLY A 68 -19.64 -15.44 5.35
N PHE A 69 -18.84 -14.39 5.26
CA PHE A 69 -17.43 -14.46 4.84
C PHE A 69 -16.54 -14.87 6.00
N ARG A 70 -15.36 -15.41 5.70
CA ARG A 70 -14.27 -15.59 6.67
C ARG A 70 -13.30 -14.42 6.54
N VAL A 71 -12.65 -14.08 7.63
CA VAL A 71 -11.72 -12.94 7.67
C VAL A 71 -10.31 -13.39 8.05
N TYR A 72 -9.36 -13.07 7.19
CA TYR A 72 -7.94 -13.06 7.51
C TYR A 72 -7.59 -11.65 8.01
N MET A 73 -7.55 -11.49 9.33
CA MET A 73 -7.23 -10.22 9.98
C MET A 73 -5.72 -10.12 10.18
N ILE A 74 -5.11 -9.07 9.61
CA ILE A 74 -3.72 -8.76 9.94
C ILE A 74 -3.69 -8.12 11.32
N ASN A 75 -3.03 -8.78 12.28
CA ASN A 75 -3.13 -8.47 13.71
C ASN A 75 -2.29 -7.26 14.18
N ARG A 76 -1.69 -6.53 13.23
CA ARG A 76 -0.91 -5.32 13.48
C ARG A 76 -1.03 -4.34 12.34
N SER A 77 -0.74 -3.06 12.62
CA SER A 77 -0.63 -2.06 11.56
C SER A 77 0.45 -2.47 10.56
N SER A 78 0.13 -2.43 9.28
CA SER A 78 0.94 -3.02 8.21
C SER A 78 0.92 -2.18 6.95
N PRO A 79 1.97 -2.28 6.12
CA PRO A 79 2.01 -1.63 4.81
C PRO A 79 0.87 -2.08 3.89
N THR A 80 0.33 -1.14 3.12
CA THR A 80 -0.63 -1.46 2.05
C THR A 80 -0.11 -2.54 1.10
N PRO A 81 1.16 -2.50 0.63
CA PRO A 81 1.72 -3.57 -0.21
C PRO A 81 1.73 -4.96 0.46
N LEU A 82 1.87 -5.04 1.78
CA LEU A 82 1.79 -6.33 2.50
C LEU A 82 0.37 -6.90 2.42
N MET A 83 -0.66 -6.07 2.54
CA MET A 83 -2.06 -6.52 2.41
C MET A 83 -2.34 -7.02 0.99
N MET A 84 -1.85 -6.31 -0.03
CA MET A 84 -1.93 -6.73 -1.45
C MET A 84 -1.19 -8.07 -1.67
N PHE A 85 -0.02 -8.25 -1.04
CA PHE A 85 0.73 -9.51 -1.06
C PHE A 85 -0.08 -10.67 -0.49
N VAL A 86 -0.75 -10.49 0.66
CA VAL A 86 -1.61 -11.52 1.26
C VAL A 86 -2.76 -11.89 0.32
N VAL A 87 -3.46 -10.90 -0.25
CA VAL A 87 -4.55 -11.14 -1.20
C VAL A 87 -4.06 -11.99 -2.38
N LYS A 88 -2.88 -11.65 -2.93
CA LYS A 88 -2.28 -12.37 -4.06
C LYS A 88 -1.87 -13.80 -3.68
N THR A 89 -1.09 -13.97 -2.62
CA THR A 89 -0.48 -15.26 -2.27
C THR A 89 -1.49 -16.27 -1.74
N HIS A 90 -2.55 -15.80 -1.10
CA HIS A 90 -3.65 -16.65 -0.63
C HIS A 90 -4.79 -16.81 -1.64
N ASN A 91 -4.65 -16.27 -2.86
CA ASN A 91 -5.68 -16.31 -3.91
C ASN A 91 -7.05 -15.84 -3.42
N MET A 92 -7.06 -14.77 -2.62
CA MET A 92 -8.30 -14.19 -2.11
C MET A 92 -9.00 -13.37 -3.19
N PRO A 93 -10.34 -13.39 -3.27
CA PRO A 93 -11.07 -12.60 -4.27
C PRO A 93 -10.95 -11.10 -4.00
N TYR A 94 -10.91 -10.73 -2.71
CA TYR A 94 -10.86 -9.34 -2.26
C TYR A 94 -10.01 -9.16 -1.00
N GLY A 95 -9.60 -7.93 -0.77
CA GLY A 95 -9.01 -7.45 0.48
C GLY A 95 -9.40 -6.01 0.78
N MET A 96 -9.26 -5.61 2.04
CA MET A 96 -9.52 -4.25 2.51
C MET A 96 -8.36 -3.74 3.35
N ALA A 97 -7.98 -2.48 3.13
CA ALA A 97 -7.07 -1.75 3.99
C ALA A 97 -7.76 -0.52 4.57
N VAL A 98 -7.72 -0.36 5.88
CA VAL A 98 -8.14 0.88 6.54
C VAL A 98 -6.96 1.83 6.57
N THR A 99 -7.00 2.83 5.71
CA THR A 99 -5.94 3.84 5.52
C THR A 99 -6.44 5.04 4.74
N ALA A 100 -5.83 6.19 4.95
CA ALA A 100 -5.93 7.34 4.05
C ALA A 100 -4.57 7.73 3.44
N SER A 101 -3.59 6.80 3.40
CA SER A 101 -2.26 6.97 2.78
C SER A 101 -1.54 8.22 3.30
N HIS A 102 -1.30 9.20 2.44
CA HIS A 102 -0.60 10.46 2.73
C HIS A 102 -1.51 11.63 3.16
N ASN A 103 -2.81 11.42 3.31
CA ASN A 103 -3.73 12.50 3.73
C ASN A 103 -3.41 13.00 5.14
N PRO A 104 -3.84 14.24 5.50
CA PRO A 104 -3.74 14.75 6.87
C PRO A 104 -4.31 13.78 7.91
N ALA A 105 -3.85 13.91 9.15
CA ALA A 105 -4.23 13.02 10.26
C ALA A 105 -5.75 12.99 10.56
N ILE A 106 -6.47 14.05 10.22
CA ILE A 106 -7.92 14.14 10.40
C ILE A 106 -8.72 13.23 9.45
N TYR A 107 -8.07 12.67 8.41
CA TYR A 107 -8.69 11.74 7.47
C TYR A 107 -8.40 10.29 7.83
N ASN A 108 -9.34 9.42 7.54
CA ASN A 108 -9.10 7.99 7.38
C ASN A 108 -9.89 7.50 6.15
N GLY A 109 -9.80 6.20 5.83
CA GLY A 109 -10.44 5.69 4.62
C GLY A 109 -10.37 4.18 4.48
N ILE A 110 -10.88 3.70 3.37
CA ILE A 110 -10.86 2.29 3.00
C ILE A 110 -10.39 2.15 1.56
N LYS A 111 -9.32 1.38 1.36
CA LYS A 111 -8.91 0.85 0.06
C LYS A 111 -9.47 -0.56 -0.10
N VAL A 112 -9.87 -0.91 -1.31
CA VAL A 112 -10.31 -2.27 -1.66
C VAL A 112 -9.36 -2.84 -2.70
N PHE A 113 -8.94 -4.07 -2.49
CA PHE A 113 -8.11 -4.84 -3.42
C PHE A 113 -8.93 -5.97 -4.03
N THR A 114 -8.62 -6.30 -5.27
CA THR A 114 -9.22 -7.42 -6.02
C THR A 114 -8.23 -8.58 -6.15
N ALA A 115 -8.68 -9.69 -6.71
CA ALA A 115 -7.87 -10.88 -6.95
C ALA A 115 -6.52 -10.53 -7.61
N GLY A 116 -5.44 -11.18 -7.13
CA GLY A 116 -4.07 -10.87 -7.54
C GLY A 116 -3.44 -9.70 -6.77
N GLY A 117 -4.11 -9.14 -5.74
CA GLY A 117 -3.59 -8.06 -4.92
C GLY A 117 -3.53 -6.72 -5.66
N ARG A 118 -4.52 -6.40 -6.47
CA ARG A 118 -4.60 -5.17 -7.28
C ARG A 118 -5.60 -4.20 -6.65
N ASP A 119 -5.36 -2.89 -6.82
CA ASP A 119 -6.35 -1.90 -6.46
C ASP A 119 -7.66 -2.13 -7.26
N ALA A 120 -8.80 -2.00 -6.57
CA ALA A 120 -10.10 -2.05 -7.22
C ALA A 120 -10.23 -0.92 -8.26
N ASP A 121 -10.57 -1.28 -9.47
CA ASP A 121 -10.80 -0.31 -10.54
C ASP A 121 -12.14 0.43 -10.36
N LYS A 122 -12.41 1.38 -11.27
CA LYS A 122 -13.62 2.18 -11.20
C LYS A 122 -14.90 1.35 -11.42
N THR A 123 -14.81 0.25 -12.13
CA THR A 123 -15.97 -0.65 -12.35
C THR A 123 -16.36 -1.33 -11.05
N VAL A 124 -15.38 -1.86 -10.33
CA VAL A 124 -15.59 -2.50 -9.03
C VAL A 124 -16.08 -1.48 -7.99
N THR A 125 -15.41 -0.33 -7.89
CA THR A 125 -15.80 0.69 -6.89
C THR A 125 -17.20 1.26 -7.15
N ASN A 126 -17.58 1.48 -8.40
CA ASN A 126 -18.95 1.90 -8.75
C ASN A 126 -20.00 0.86 -8.31
N LYS A 127 -19.74 -0.43 -8.55
CA LYS A 127 -20.63 -1.50 -8.07
C LYS A 127 -20.75 -1.54 -6.55
N ILE A 128 -19.64 -1.34 -5.82
CA ILE A 128 -19.66 -1.22 -4.36
C ILE A 128 -20.55 -0.05 -3.94
N GLU A 129 -20.40 1.12 -4.59
CA GLU A 129 -21.26 2.30 -4.34
C GLU A 129 -22.74 2.01 -4.61
N GLU A 130 -23.05 1.33 -5.69
CA GLU A 130 -24.44 0.94 -6.04
C GLU A 130 -25.04 0.00 -5.01
N HIS A 131 -24.31 -1.03 -4.57
CA HIS A 131 -24.76 -1.92 -3.51
C HIS A 131 -24.96 -1.17 -2.19
N THR A 132 -24.00 -0.30 -1.84
CA THR A 132 -24.06 0.53 -0.63
C THR A 132 -25.29 1.46 -0.63
N ALA A 133 -25.59 2.08 -1.75
CA ALA A 133 -26.72 3.02 -1.87
C ALA A 133 -28.13 2.37 -1.70
N ARG A 134 -28.20 1.04 -1.80
CA ARG A 134 -29.44 0.27 -1.60
C ARG A 134 -29.67 -0.16 -0.15
N LEU A 135 -28.69 0.09 0.73
CA LEU A 135 -28.72 -0.34 2.12
C LEU A 135 -29.10 0.81 3.05
N THR A 136 -29.76 0.46 4.15
CA THR A 136 -29.89 1.35 5.31
C THR A 136 -29.00 0.83 6.45
N PRO A 137 -28.59 1.67 7.40
CA PRO A 137 -27.76 1.23 8.53
C PRO A 137 -28.34 0.05 9.31
N GLU A 138 -29.66 0.01 9.47
CA GLU A 138 -30.37 -1.02 10.21
C GLU A 138 -30.38 -2.38 9.50
N ALA A 139 -30.23 -2.37 8.16
CA ALA A 139 -30.18 -3.59 7.35
C ALA A 139 -28.81 -4.28 7.37
N VAL A 140 -27.77 -3.62 7.90
CA VAL A 140 -26.40 -4.15 7.92
C VAL A 140 -26.28 -5.27 8.95
N LYS A 141 -25.99 -6.47 8.46
CA LYS A 141 -25.70 -7.63 9.32
C LYS A 141 -24.29 -7.55 9.89
N SER A 142 -24.10 -7.94 11.14
CA SER A 142 -22.79 -8.04 11.76
C SER A 142 -22.79 -9.09 12.86
N VAL A 143 -21.62 -9.64 13.15
CA VAL A 143 -21.35 -10.51 14.29
C VAL A 143 -20.28 -9.83 15.14
N ASP A 144 -20.43 -9.88 16.45
CA ASP A 144 -19.44 -9.32 17.37
C ASP A 144 -18.04 -9.90 17.10
N TYR A 145 -17.01 -9.04 17.16
CA TYR A 145 -15.63 -9.42 16.79
C TYR A 145 -15.10 -10.57 17.61
N ASP A 146 -15.22 -10.52 18.95
CA ASP A 146 -14.68 -11.54 19.85
C ASP A 146 -15.42 -12.88 19.69
N THR A 147 -16.73 -12.82 19.46
CA THR A 147 -17.55 -13.99 19.14
C THR A 147 -17.08 -14.62 17.83
N ALA A 148 -16.89 -13.83 16.78
CA ALA A 148 -16.44 -14.31 15.48
C ALA A 148 -15.00 -14.87 15.53
N LEU A 149 -14.14 -14.30 16.36
CA LEU A 149 -12.78 -14.79 16.62
C LEU A 149 -12.81 -16.14 17.35
N ALA A 150 -13.62 -16.27 18.41
CA ALA A 150 -13.79 -17.50 19.15
C ALA A 150 -14.34 -18.64 18.29
N GLU A 151 -15.24 -18.32 17.34
CA GLU A 151 -15.79 -19.28 16.38
C GLU A 151 -14.84 -19.61 15.21
N GLY A 152 -13.66 -18.98 15.14
CA GLY A 152 -12.68 -19.16 14.06
C GLY A 152 -13.10 -18.59 12.70
N LYS A 153 -14.12 -17.73 12.66
CA LYS A 153 -14.56 -17.02 11.46
C LYS A 153 -13.64 -15.83 11.14
N ILE A 154 -13.04 -15.23 12.18
CA ILE A 154 -11.92 -14.29 12.08
C ILE A 154 -10.66 -15.05 12.51
N ARG A 155 -9.60 -14.92 11.73
CA ARG A 155 -8.28 -15.48 12.04
C ARG A 155 -7.25 -14.37 12.04
N GLU A 156 -6.73 -14.06 13.21
CA GLU A 156 -5.64 -13.08 13.34
C GLU A 156 -4.31 -13.71 12.93
N LYS A 157 -3.60 -13.05 12.04
CA LYS A 157 -2.33 -13.50 11.46
C LYS A 157 -1.32 -12.36 11.34
N ASN A 158 -0.04 -12.73 11.39
CA ASN A 158 1.06 -11.83 11.09
C ASN A 158 1.86 -12.33 9.87
N PRO A 159 1.58 -11.83 8.67
CA PRO A 159 2.27 -12.26 7.45
C PRO A 159 3.58 -11.52 7.18
N SER A 160 4.11 -10.76 8.15
CA SER A 160 5.27 -9.88 7.92
C SER A 160 6.52 -10.64 7.47
N ASN A 161 6.77 -11.84 8.02
CA ASN A 161 7.96 -12.62 7.65
C ASN A 161 7.87 -13.10 6.20
N ASP A 162 6.74 -13.68 5.79
CA ASP A 162 6.53 -14.16 4.42
C ASP A 162 6.67 -13.02 3.41
N TYR A 163 6.16 -11.82 3.76
CA TYR A 163 6.29 -10.62 2.94
C TYR A 163 7.75 -10.16 2.85
N ILE A 164 8.48 -10.08 3.97
CA ILE A 164 9.90 -9.71 4.00
C ILE A 164 10.73 -10.70 3.18
N ASP A 165 10.53 -12.00 3.37
CA ASP A 165 11.25 -13.05 2.64
C ASP A 165 10.99 -12.95 1.12
N SER A 166 9.75 -12.64 0.73
CA SER A 166 9.39 -12.41 -0.68
C SER A 166 10.15 -11.21 -1.29
N ILE A 167 10.34 -10.13 -0.52
CA ILE A 167 11.12 -8.96 -0.97
C ILE A 167 12.61 -9.32 -1.05
N LEU A 168 13.15 -9.97 -0.03
CA LEU A 168 14.56 -10.38 -0.01
C LEU A 168 14.91 -11.32 -1.18
N ALA A 169 13.97 -12.18 -1.58
CA ALA A 169 14.14 -13.04 -2.75
C ALA A 169 14.12 -12.27 -4.09
N ALA A 170 13.51 -11.09 -4.13
CA ALA A 170 13.40 -10.28 -5.34
C ALA A 170 14.59 -9.31 -5.56
N ILE A 171 15.32 -8.98 -4.51
CA ILE A 171 16.44 -8.02 -4.54
C ILE A 171 17.81 -8.74 -4.55
N ASP A 172 18.88 -8.00 -4.85
CA ASP A 172 20.25 -8.51 -4.77
C ASP A 172 20.85 -8.25 -3.38
N VAL A 173 20.49 -9.11 -2.43
CA VAL A 173 20.91 -8.99 -1.03
C VAL A 173 22.44 -9.00 -0.90
N GLU A 174 23.16 -9.80 -1.69
CA GLU A 174 24.63 -9.88 -1.59
C GLU A 174 25.33 -8.63 -2.13
N ALA A 175 24.79 -8.01 -3.18
CA ALA A 175 25.31 -6.73 -3.67
C ALA A 175 25.11 -5.62 -2.62
N ILE A 176 23.94 -5.59 -1.97
CA ILE A 176 23.64 -4.60 -0.92
C ILE A 176 24.55 -4.82 0.30
N LYS A 177 24.71 -6.06 0.78
CA LYS A 177 25.62 -6.40 1.88
C LYS A 177 27.05 -5.96 1.60
N LYS A 178 27.55 -6.20 0.38
CA LYS A 178 28.90 -5.83 -0.03
C LYS A 178 29.11 -4.32 -0.06
N ALA A 179 28.08 -3.57 -0.34
CA ALA A 179 28.12 -2.10 -0.39
C ALA A 179 28.26 -1.45 1.00
N GLN A 180 27.88 -2.16 2.10
CA GLN A 180 27.97 -1.68 3.48
C GLN A 180 27.33 -0.30 3.69
N LEU A 181 26.15 -0.11 3.13
CA LEU A 181 25.48 1.18 3.11
C LEU A 181 25.06 1.63 4.51
N ARG A 182 25.22 2.91 4.79
CA ARG A 182 24.60 3.61 5.90
C ARG A 182 23.38 4.37 5.38
N ILE A 183 22.20 4.07 5.93
CA ILE A 183 20.91 4.55 5.44
C ILE A 183 20.20 5.33 6.54
N ALA A 184 19.78 6.56 6.22
CA ALA A 184 18.84 7.30 7.01
C ALA A 184 17.40 6.88 6.60
N LEU A 185 16.58 6.47 7.56
CA LEU A 185 15.21 6.02 7.31
C LEU A 185 14.20 6.91 8.02
N ASP A 186 13.19 7.37 7.29
CA ASP A 186 12.05 8.10 7.82
C ASP A 186 10.72 7.42 7.41
N PRO A 187 10.12 6.60 8.26
CA PRO A 187 8.79 6.05 8.02
C PRO A 187 7.66 7.08 8.16
N MET A 188 7.97 8.35 8.46
CA MET A 188 6.99 9.41 8.67
C MET A 188 5.86 9.01 9.64
N TYR A 189 6.23 8.37 10.77
CA TYR A 189 5.32 7.77 11.77
C TYR A 189 4.42 6.65 11.21
N GLY A 190 4.61 6.28 9.95
CA GLY A 190 3.82 5.29 9.22
C GLY A 190 4.24 3.84 9.49
N VAL A 191 3.75 2.94 8.64
CA VAL A 191 3.80 1.49 8.85
C VAL A 191 5.04 0.80 8.30
N SER A 192 5.89 1.47 7.52
CA SER A 192 7.10 0.86 6.92
C SER A 192 8.18 0.51 7.95
N GLN A 193 8.17 1.19 9.09
CA GLN A 193 9.20 1.10 10.13
C GLN A 193 9.64 -0.36 10.39
N THR A 194 8.73 -1.28 10.63
CA THR A 194 9.12 -2.66 10.96
C THR A 194 9.66 -3.43 9.76
N CYS A 195 8.90 -3.49 8.65
CA CYS A 195 9.28 -4.33 7.51
C CYS A 195 10.52 -3.80 6.81
N LEU A 196 10.59 -2.49 6.56
CA LEU A 196 11.71 -1.88 5.83
C LEU A 196 13.00 -1.93 6.65
N SER A 197 12.94 -1.65 7.97
CA SER A 197 14.11 -1.78 8.85
C SER A 197 14.63 -3.21 8.88
N MET A 198 13.75 -4.21 8.99
CA MET A 198 14.16 -5.62 8.98
C MET A 198 14.82 -6.02 7.66
N ILE A 199 14.30 -5.57 6.52
CA ILE A 199 14.89 -5.83 5.20
C ILE A 199 16.30 -5.22 5.13
N LEU A 200 16.44 -3.94 5.47
CA LEU A 200 17.71 -3.23 5.40
C LEU A 200 18.75 -3.81 6.36
N MET A 201 18.36 -4.14 7.60
CA MET A 201 19.25 -4.79 8.58
C MET A 201 19.66 -6.21 8.13
N THR A 202 18.77 -6.96 7.50
CA THR A 202 19.10 -8.27 6.91
C THR A 202 20.11 -8.12 5.78
N CYS A 203 20.04 -7.02 5.04
CA CYS A 203 21.04 -6.63 4.04
C CYS A 203 22.33 -6.02 4.63
N ARG A 204 22.49 -6.03 5.97
CA ARG A 204 23.68 -5.48 6.68
C ARG A 204 23.86 -3.97 6.48
N CYS A 205 22.81 -3.23 6.20
CA CYS A 205 22.87 -1.78 6.22
C CYS A 205 22.96 -1.27 7.67
N ASP A 206 23.73 -0.20 7.87
CA ASP A 206 23.74 0.58 9.10
C ASP A 206 22.57 1.59 9.04
N LEU A 207 21.71 1.65 10.07
CA LEU A 207 20.47 2.43 10.01
C LEU A 207 20.43 3.53 11.08
N GLU A 208 20.14 4.74 10.62
CA GLU A 208 19.71 5.86 11.46
C GLU A 208 18.22 6.14 11.17
N ILE A 209 17.35 6.03 12.20
CA ILE A 209 15.90 6.11 12.00
C ILE A 209 15.30 7.29 12.76
N ILE A 210 14.49 8.10 12.07
CA ILE A 210 13.69 9.15 12.69
C ILE A 210 12.20 8.85 12.53
N HIS A 211 11.34 9.49 13.32
CA HIS A 211 9.88 9.40 13.25
C HIS A 211 9.32 7.94 13.26
N GLU A 212 9.99 7.02 13.98
CA GLU A 212 9.62 5.60 14.01
C GLU A 212 8.48 5.28 14.99
N ARG A 213 8.28 6.12 16.03
CA ARG A 213 7.25 5.88 17.04
C ARG A 213 5.85 5.94 16.45
N HIS A 214 4.89 5.29 17.11
CA HIS A 214 3.49 5.43 16.76
C HIS A 214 2.97 6.81 17.20
N ASP A 215 2.53 7.59 16.22
CA ASP A 215 1.90 8.88 16.43
C ASP A 215 0.76 9.04 15.40
N THR A 216 -0.47 9.03 15.87
CA THR A 216 -1.67 9.15 15.01
C THR A 216 -1.83 10.52 14.38
N LEU A 217 -1.09 11.53 14.86
CA LEU A 217 -1.05 12.88 14.29
C LEU A 217 0.11 13.09 13.31
N PHE A 218 0.96 12.07 13.09
CA PHE A 218 2.13 12.12 12.19
C PHE A 218 3.06 13.31 12.51
N GLY A 219 3.28 13.61 13.81
CA GLY A 219 4.08 14.74 14.25
C GLY A 219 3.50 16.10 13.83
N GLY A 220 2.20 16.18 13.54
CA GLY A 220 1.53 17.39 13.06
C GLY A 220 1.84 17.75 11.60
N LYS A 221 2.42 16.83 10.82
CA LYS A 221 2.80 17.02 9.42
C LYS A 221 2.04 16.06 8.50
N LEU A 222 2.15 16.28 7.20
CA LEU A 222 1.67 15.30 6.21
C LEU A 222 2.63 14.11 6.16
N PRO A 223 2.13 12.88 6.26
CA PRO A 223 2.96 11.68 6.07
C PRO A 223 3.14 11.42 4.56
N ALA A 224 3.77 12.35 3.86
CA ALA A 224 3.95 12.32 2.41
C ALA A 224 5.41 12.68 2.07
N PRO A 225 6.19 11.77 1.48
CA PRO A 225 7.60 11.99 1.20
C PRO A 225 7.79 12.88 -0.05
N ASN A 226 7.86 14.17 0.17
CA ASN A 226 8.13 15.16 -0.87
C ASN A 226 9.24 16.13 -0.41
N GLU A 227 9.69 17.03 -1.29
CA GLU A 227 10.79 17.93 -1.03
C GLU A 227 10.57 18.80 0.23
N GLU A 228 9.33 19.23 0.48
CA GLU A 228 8.99 20.09 1.63
C GLU A 228 9.02 19.31 2.97
N THR A 229 8.61 18.04 2.96
CA THR A 229 8.48 17.24 4.18
C THR A 229 9.77 16.51 4.56
N MET A 230 10.68 16.29 3.62
CA MET A 230 11.89 15.50 3.82
C MET A 230 13.10 16.28 4.37
N GLY A 231 12.93 17.55 4.74
CA GLY A 231 14.01 18.36 5.35
C GLY A 231 14.69 17.70 6.56
N PRO A 232 13.96 17.11 7.53
CA PRO A 232 14.56 16.39 8.66
C PRO A 232 15.41 15.18 8.21
N LEU A 233 14.98 14.45 7.19
CA LEU A 233 15.74 13.31 6.65
C LEU A 233 17.02 13.79 5.93
N SER A 234 16.93 14.88 5.15
CA SER A 234 18.11 15.51 4.53
C SER A 234 19.13 15.95 5.56
N ALA A 235 18.70 16.57 6.66
CA ALA A 235 19.56 16.94 7.76
C ALA A 235 20.25 15.71 8.41
N LEU A 236 19.50 14.62 8.58
CA LEU A 236 20.06 13.37 9.14
C LEU A 236 21.12 12.75 8.21
N VAL A 237 20.90 12.75 6.89
CA VAL A 237 21.88 12.25 5.90
C VAL A 237 23.19 13.03 6.01
N LEU A 238 23.13 14.34 6.23
CA LEU A 238 24.28 15.23 6.32
C LEU A 238 24.92 15.32 7.70
N ASP A 239 24.32 14.72 8.72
CA ASP A 239 24.84 14.74 10.10
C ASP A 239 26.23 14.09 10.17
N ARG A 240 26.88 14.19 11.34
CA ARG A 240 28.27 13.73 11.58
C ARG A 240 28.56 12.28 11.13
N TYR A 241 27.53 11.43 11.10
CA TYR A 241 27.66 10.03 10.66
C TYR A 241 27.59 9.84 9.15
N ARG A 242 27.18 10.83 8.40
CA ARG A 242 27.01 10.83 6.96
C ARG A 242 26.43 9.53 6.41
N CYS A 243 25.16 9.56 6.06
CA CYS A 243 24.50 8.44 5.40
C CYS A 243 24.73 8.49 3.88
N ASP A 244 24.83 7.32 3.26
CA ASP A 244 24.95 7.19 1.80
C ASP A 244 23.62 7.43 1.09
N LEU A 245 22.51 7.29 1.82
CA LEU A 245 21.16 7.39 1.26
C LEU A 245 20.14 7.69 2.35
N GLY A 246 19.18 8.56 2.04
CA GLY A 246 17.98 8.77 2.84
C GLY A 246 16.77 8.14 2.16
N ILE A 247 15.95 7.38 2.91
CA ILE A 247 14.73 6.75 2.43
C ILE A 247 13.56 7.18 3.32
N ALA A 248 12.47 7.66 2.71
CA ALA A 248 11.21 7.90 3.41
C ALA A 248 10.04 7.21 2.71
N THR A 249 9.01 6.86 3.49
CA THR A 249 7.74 6.35 2.95
C THR A 249 6.57 7.17 3.48
N ASP A 250 5.43 7.10 2.80
CA ASP A 250 4.20 7.70 3.30
C ASP A 250 3.54 6.83 4.40
N GLY A 251 2.40 7.30 4.92
CA GLY A 251 1.73 6.69 6.08
C GLY A 251 1.39 5.22 5.94
N ASP A 252 1.02 4.74 4.75
CA ASP A 252 0.70 3.34 4.45
C ASP A 252 1.77 2.63 3.58
N ALA A 253 2.91 3.30 3.37
CA ALA A 253 4.11 2.77 2.75
C ALA A 253 3.91 2.26 1.30
N ASP A 254 3.07 2.93 0.52
CA ASP A 254 2.93 2.70 -0.91
C ASP A 254 3.66 3.74 -1.78
N ARG A 255 4.30 4.75 -1.14
CA ARG A 255 5.11 5.78 -1.79
C ARG A 255 6.50 5.84 -1.20
N LEU A 256 7.45 6.28 -2.03
CA LEU A 256 8.87 6.38 -1.71
C LEU A 256 9.39 7.79 -1.99
N GLY A 257 10.16 8.34 -1.05
CA GLY A 257 11.02 9.49 -1.24
C GLY A 257 12.48 9.13 -0.97
N VAL A 258 13.39 9.75 -1.69
CA VAL A 258 14.83 9.47 -1.60
C VAL A 258 15.60 10.78 -1.46
N ILE A 259 16.60 10.77 -0.58
CA ILE A 259 17.62 11.81 -0.42
C ILE A 259 18.98 11.18 -0.80
N ASP A 260 19.79 11.86 -1.62
CA ASP A 260 21.14 11.41 -1.94
C ASP A 260 22.14 11.71 -0.81
N ASP A 261 23.39 11.29 -0.96
CA ASP A 261 24.48 11.49 0.00
C ASP A 261 24.93 12.95 0.16
N GLU A 262 24.49 13.83 -0.74
CA GLU A 262 24.69 15.29 -0.65
C GLU A 262 23.50 16.01 0.01
N GLY A 263 22.47 15.26 0.45
CA GLY A 263 21.28 15.79 1.12
C GLY A 263 20.21 16.35 0.16
N HIS A 264 20.32 16.09 -1.14
CA HIS A 264 19.36 16.57 -2.12
C HIS A 264 18.21 15.58 -2.31
N PHE A 265 17.01 16.13 -2.46
CA PHE A 265 15.83 15.35 -2.82
C PHE A 265 15.93 14.79 -4.24
N VAL A 266 15.89 13.47 -4.38
CA VAL A 266 15.87 12.80 -5.68
C VAL A 266 14.43 12.77 -6.20
N HIS A 267 14.14 13.62 -7.18
CA HIS A 267 12.78 13.70 -7.73
C HIS A 267 12.31 12.35 -8.26
N PRO A 268 11.06 11.89 -7.96
CA PRO A 268 10.54 10.58 -8.35
C PRO A 268 10.69 10.23 -9.84
N ASN A 269 10.62 11.23 -10.72
CA ASN A 269 10.86 11.03 -12.15
C ASN A 269 12.29 10.57 -12.47
N LYS A 270 13.29 11.09 -11.75
CA LYS A 270 14.68 10.63 -11.90
C LYS A 270 14.85 9.20 -11.37
N LEU A 271 14.26 8.94 -10.21
CA LEU A 271 14.31 7.62 -9.59
C LEU A 271 13.65 6.55 -10.47
N LEU A 272 12.50 6.84 -11.06
CA LEU A 272 11.79 5.94 -11.97
C LEU A 272 12.66 5.57 -13.19
N VAL A 273 13.28 6.56 -13.80
CA VAL A 273 14.18 6.36 -14.96
C VAL A 273 15.41 5.54 -14.57
N LEU A 274 16.03 5.86 -13.43
CA LEU A 274 17.18 5.15 -12.90
C LEU A 274 16.86 3.67 -12.61
N LEU A 275 15.72 3.41 -11.97
CA LEU A 275 15.26 2.04 -11.68
C LEU A 275 15.01 1.25 -12.97
N TYR A 276 14.35 1.82 -13.96
CA TYR A 276 14.13 1.15 -15.24
C TYR A 276 15.47 0.85 -15.94
N TYR A 277 16.38 1.84 -16.00
CA TYR A 277 17.71 1.64 -16.56
C TYR A 277 18.47 0.50 -15.85
N TYR A 278 18.44 0.48 -14.51
CA TYR A 278 19.06 -0.56 -13.70
C TYR A 278 18.48 -1.94 -13.99
N LEU A 279 17.16 -2.07 -14.02
CA LEU A 279 16.49 -3.35 -14.28
C LEU A 279 16.86 -3.93 -15.65
N VAL A 280 16.88 -3.10 -16.69
CA VAL A 280 17.20 -3.57 -18.05
C VAL A 280 18.72 -3.79 -18.21
N LYS A 281 19.53 -2.81 -17.81
CA LYS A 281 20.98 -2.83 -18.07
C LYS A 281 21.75 -3.78 -17.18
N TYR A 282 21.42 -3.83 -15.89
CA TYR A 282 22.20 -4.57 -14.89
C TYR A 282 21.54 -5.86 -14.40
N ARG A 283 20.20 -5.90 -14.39
CA ARG A 283 19.46 -7.11 -14.03
C ARG A 283 19.07 -7.96 -15.26
N GLY A 284 19.34 -7.45 -16.48
CA GLY A 284 19.04 -8.15 -17.73
C GLY A 284 17.55 -8.38 -17.99
N TRP A 285 16.68 -7.59 -17.34
CA TRP A 285 15.25 -7.69 -17.59
C TRP A 285 14.93 -7.18 -18.98
N THR A 286 13.95 -7.81 -19.64
CA THR A 286 13.43 -7.41 -20.94
C THR A 286 11.96 -7.10 -20.82
N GLY A 287 11.47 -6.17 -21.63
CA GLY A 287 10.05 -5.81 -21.66
C GLY A 287 9.81 -4.31 -21.64
N PRO A 288 8.62 -3.89 -22.05
CA PRO A 288 8.25 -2.49 -22.10
C PRO A 288 8.09 -1.91 -20.69
N CYS A 289 8.23 -0.59 -20.58
CA CYS A 289 7.76 0.14 -19.41
C CYS A 289 6.43 0.84 -19.69
N VAL A 290 5.74 1.19 -18.60
CA VAL A 290 4.48 1.95 -18.66
C VAL A 290 4.63 3.16 -17.77
N ARG A 291 4.29 4.35 -18.26
CA ARG A 291 4.22 5.58 -17.49
C ARG A 291 2.86 6.27 -17.66
N ASN A 292 2.48 7.06 -16.70
CA ASN A 292 1.33 7.93 -16.91
C ASN A 292 1.75 9.26 -17.58
N ASN A 293 0.77 9.99 -18.10
CA ASN A 293 0.99 11.25 -18.84
C ASN A 293 1.54 12.42 -17.97
N SER A 294 1.57 12.27 -16.64
CA SER A 294 2.20 13.22 -15.71
C SER A 294 3.64 12.86 -15.36
N THR A 295 4.16 11.74 -15.89
CA THR A 295 5.52 11.27 -15.65
C THR A 295 6.45 11.75 -16.76
N THR A 296 7.75 11.81 -16.48
CA THR A 296 8.75 12.33 -17.40
C THR A 296 8.87 11.56 -18.73
N HIS A 297 8.99 12.28 -19.84
CA HIS A 297 9.33 11.73 -21.16
C HIS A 297 10.78 11.21 -21.24
N LEU A 298 11.62 11.46 -20.24
CA LEU A 298 12.97 10.86 -20.21
C LEU A 298 12.90 9.33 -20.20
N LEU A 299 11.83 8.74 -19.62
CA LEU A 299 11.63 7.30 -19.60
C LEU A 299 11.44 6.74 -21.02
N ASP A 300 10.72 7.47 -21.92
CA ASP A 300 10.55 7.08 -23.33
C ASP A 300 11.92 6.97 -24.02
N ARG A 301 12.76 7.99 -23.86
CA ARG A 301 14.10 8.05 -24.47
C ARG A 301 15.03 6.96 -23.96
N VAL A 302 14.99 6.68 -22.65
CA VAL A 302 15.80 5.62 -22.05
C VAL A 302 15.33 4.25 -22.53
N ALA A 303 14.02 4.02 -22.60
CA ALA A 303 13.46 2.77 -23.13
C ALA A 303 13.89 2.56 -24.60
N GLU A 304 13.75 3.57 -25.44
CA GLU A 304 14.17 3.53 -26.84
C GLU A 304 15.68 3.24 -26.97
N GLY A 305 16.52 3.94 -26.20
CA GLY A 305 17.97 3.73 -26.17
C GLY A 305 18.38 2.33 -25.68
N LEU A 306 17.52 1.62 -24.97
CA LEU A 306 17.69 0.23 -24.54
C LEU A 306 16.99 -0.79 -25.45
N GLY A 307 16.42 -0.34 -26.59
CA GLY A 307 15.70 -1.20 -27.52
C GLY A 307 14.34 -1.68 -27.00
N GLN A 308 13.76 -0.99 -26.02
CA GLN A 308 12.49 -1.33 -25.40
C GLN A 308 11.41 -0.30 -25.76
N LYS A 309 10.14 -0.62 -25.48
CA LYS A 309 9.01 0.30 -25.68
C LYS A 309 8.59 0.94 -24.37
N CYS A 310 8.11 2.18 -24.43
CA CYS A 310 7.42 2.84 -23.34
C CYS A 310 5.97 3.12 -23.75
N TYR A 311 5.01 2.75 -22.89
CA TYR A 311 3.60 3.02 -23.10
C TYR A 311 3.14 4.15 -22.19
N GLU A 312 2.34 5.07 -22.72
CA GLU A 312 1.72 6.14 -21.96
C GLU A 312 0.26 5.79 -21.65
N VAL A 313 -0.16 6.08 -20.41
CA VAL A 313 -1.53 5.89 -19.94
C VAL A 313 -2.00 7.13 -19.14
N PRO A 314 -3.31 7.32 -18.95
CA PRO A 314 -3.82 8.33 -18.02
C PRO A 314 -3.32 8.12 -16.60
N VAL A 315 -3.41 9.17 -15.76
CA VAL A 315 -3.06 9.09 -14.34
C VAL A 315 -3.95 8.07 -13.61
N GLY A 316 -3.31 7.19 -12.85
CA GLY A 316 -3.95 6.15 -12.04
C GLY A 316 -3.35 4.77 -12.31
N PHE A 317 -2.92 4.11 -11.24
CA PHE A 317 -2.21 2.81 -11.32
C PHE A 317 -3.06 1.71 -11.99
N LYS A 318 -4.38 1.82 -11.91
CA LYS A 318 -5.33 0.93 -12.61
C LYS A 318 -5.07 0.80 -14.13
N TRP A 319 -4.66 1.90 -14.78
CA TRP A 319 -4.35 1.89 -16.22
C TRP A 319 -3.03 1.17 -16.51
N VAL A 320 -2.05 1.36 -15.61
CA VAL A 320 -0.77 0.63 -15.67
C VAL A 320 -1.03 -0.86 -15.50
N SER A 321 -1.80 -1.25 -14.49
CA SER A 321 -2.16 -2.65 -14.23
C SER A 321 -2.90 -3.27 -15.43
N CYS A 322 -3.82 -2.54 -16.04
CA CYS A 322 -4.56 -3.03 -17.22
C CYS A 322 -3.59 -3.45 -18.34
N LEU A 323 -2.62 -2.60 -18.70
CA LEU A 323 -1.64 -2.93 -19.75
C LEU A 323 -0.72 -4.09 -19.35
N LEU A 324 -0.29 -4.17 -18.09
CA LEU A 324 0.60 -5.24 -17.63
C LEU A 324 -0.06 -6.62 -17.71
N TYR A 325 -1.39 -6.70 -17.58
CA TYR A 325 -2.12 -7.98 -17.56
C TYR A 325 -2.83 -8.30 -18.87
N THR A 326 -2.98 -7.33 -19.79
CA THR A 326 -3.59 -7.55 -21.10
C THR A 326 -2.56 -7.63 -22.25
N SER A 327 -1.34 -7.19 -22.00
CA SER A 327 -0.25 -7.40 -22.96
C SER A 327 0.22 -8.85 -22.88
N PRO A 328 0.46 -9.53 -24.04
CA PRO A 328 1.06 -10.86 -24.01
C PRO A 328 2.41 -10.78 -23.29
N SER A 329 2.55 -11.60 -22.24
CA SER A 329 3.80 -11.70 -21.52
C SER A 329 4.88 -12.28 -22.44
N PRO A 330 6.12 -11.75 -22.40
CA PRO A 330 7.23 -12.41 -23.09
C PRO A 330 7.56 -13.81 -22.54
N ARG A 331 6.82 -14.27 -21.53
CA ARG A 331 6.96 -15.59 -20.90
C ARG A 331 5.87 -16.58 -21.31
N ASP A 332 4.92 -16.18 -22.12
CA ASP A 332 3.96 -17.04 -22.82
C ASP A 332 4.46 -17.28 -24.28
#